data_0e28ba84b877c86066bc7e24e586e020
#
_entry.id   0e28ba84b877c86066bc7e24e586e020
#
_cell.length_a   1.000
_cell.length_b   1.000
_cell.length_c   1.000
_cell.angle_alpha   90.00
_cell.angle_beta   90.00
_cell.angle_gamma   90.00
#
_symmetry.space_group_name_H-M   'P 1'
#
loop_
_entity.id
_entity.type
_entity.pdbx_description
1 polymer ?
#
loop_
_entity_poly.entity_id
_entity_poly.type
_entity_poly.pdbx_seq_one_letter_code
_entity_poly.pdbx_strand_id
1 'polypeptide(L)'
;KDPINMMGVRLETDVHLVTASKTSIQNVYSCVNRAGYNLDNVWLKTLAQVQSVMHKDEMEMGSILIDLGAGSTDVLVLIDGAPVCSLSVPVGGNHVTNDISIVKGIPFAVAERIKVQSGCCFLQTLENIQEIIIPGVGGRPPEVTTQDVLCQIIQPRVEEIFELVRSEIVHKTDLHRLSGNIILTGGGALMSGVVELAQNVFGTTAVRLGIPESLDDNDNYRSPDFATVIGLVQSQKKQYLESEVKNRYVSSGEKKENISFTQEEINLII
;
A
#
# COMPACT_ATOMS: atom_id res chain seq x y z
N LYS A 1 -11.23 -20.44 -8.70
CA LYS A 1 -11.16 -21.33 -9.90
C LYS A 1 -12.03 -20.74 -10.98
N ASP A 2 -11.54 -20.67 -12.23
CA ASP A 2 -12.32 -20.17 -13.35
C ASP A 2 -13.44 -21.16 -13.69
N PRO A 3 -14.72 -20.76 -13.61
CA PRO A 3 -15.86 -21.61 -13.91
C PRO A 3 -16.14 -21.76 -15.40
N ILE A 4 -15.41 -21.05 -16.26
CA ILE A 4 -15.61 -21.10 -17.72
C ILE A 4 -15.43 -22.55 -18.23
N ASN A 5 -16.40 -23.04 -19.00
CA ASN A 5 -16.48 -24.40 -19.51
C ASN A 5 -16.66 -25.50 -18.45
N MET A 6 -17.03 -25.17 -17.21
CA MET A 6 -17.43 -26.17 -16.21
C MET A 6 -18.94 -26.42 -16.28
N MET A 7 -19.33 -27.69 -16.24
CA MET A 7 -20.76 -28.06 -16.14
C MET A 7 -21.20 -27.94 -14.67
N GLY A 8 -22.32 -27.27 -14.42
CA GLY A 8 -22.90 -27.10 -13.09
C GLY A 8 -24.33 -26.62 -13.14
N VAL A 9 -25.10 -26.90 -12.09
CA VAL A 9 -26.48 -26.43 -11.94
C VAL A 9 -26.62 -25.19 -11.06
N ARG A 10 -25.54 -24.81 -10.34
CA ARG A 10 -25.49 -23.66 -9.45
C ARG A 10 -24.09 -23.07 -9.45
N LEU A 11 -23.99 -21.75 -9.55
CA LEU A 11 -22.77 -20.97 -9.40
C LEU A 11 -22.93 -20.04 -8.18
N GLU A 12 -21.99 -20.11 -7.25
CA GLU A 12 -21.90 -19.21 -6.10
C GLU A 12 -20.57 -18.46 -6.15
N THR A 13 -20.60 -17.18 -5.79
CA THR A 13 -19.41 -16.35 -5.67
C THR A 13 -19.52 -15.45 -4.46
N ASP A 14 -18.40 -15.24 -3.78
CA ASP A 14 -18.24 -14.24 -2.74
C ASP A 14 -17.65 -12.99 -3.37
N VAL A 15 -18.26 -11.84 -3.08
CA VAL A 15 -17.83 -10.55 -3.65
C VAL A 15 -17.38 -9.62 -2.53
N HIS A 16 -16.16 -9.12 -2.63
CA HIS A 16 -15.66 -8.07 -1.74
C HIS A 16 -16.00 -6.69 -2.31
N LEU A 17 -16.85 -5.93 -1.58
CA LEU A 17 -17.30 -4.59 -1.99
C LEU A 17 -16.50 -3.52 -1.24
N VAL A 18 -15.88 -2.63 -2.01
CA VAL A 18 -15.19 -1.45 -1.47
C VAL A 18 -15.99 -0.20 -1.81
N THR A 19 -16.38 0.55 -0.80
CA THR A 19 -17.12 1.80 -0.96
C THR A 19 -16.24 3.00 -0.64
N ALA A 20 -16.44 4.10 -1.38
CA ALA A 20 -15.72 5.35 -1.17
C ALA A 20 -16.69 6.53 -1.12
N SER A 21 -16.24 7.64 -0.52
CA SER A 21 -17.00 8.88 -0.50
C SER A 21 -17.16 9.45 -1.91
N LYS A 22 -18.40 9.62 -2.35
CA LYS A 22 -18.71 10.25 -3.65
C LYS A 22 -18.05 11.63 -3.79
N THR A 23 -18.05 12.41 -2.71
CA THR A 23 -17.42 13.75 -2.70
C THR A 23 -15.92 13.67 -2.92
N SER A 24 -15.24 12.70 -2.29
CA SER A 24 -13.79 12.52 -2.47
C SER A 24 -13.46 12.15 -3.91
N ILE A 25 -14.22 11.24 -4.52
CA ILE A 25 -14.04 10.85 -5.93
C ILE A 25 -14.30 12.06 -6.86
N GLN A 26 -15.37 12.84 -6.61
CA GLN A 26 -15.67 14.04 -7.40
C GLN A 26 -14.58 15.11 -7.27
N ASN A 27 -13.95 15.24 -6.11
CA ASN A 27 -12.81 16.14 -5.93
C ASN A 27 -11.61 15.73 -6.77
N VAL A 28 -11.26 14.43 -6.77
CA VAL A 28 -10.18 13.90 -7.63
C VAL A 28 -10.49 14.16 -9.10
N TYR A 29 -11.72 13.84 -9.54
CA TYR A 29 -12.19 14.10 -10.90
C TYR A 29 -12.03 15.58 -11.30
N SER A 30 -12.47 16.47 -10.41
CA SER A 30 -12.38 17.93 -10.63
C SER A 30 -10.93 18.42 -10.70
N CYS A 31 -10.03 17.88 -9.85
CA CYS A 31 -8.61 18.23 -9.87
C CYS A 31 -7.94 17.81 -11.19
N VAL A 32 -8.18 16.57 -11.65
CA VAL A 32 -7.61 16.05 -12.89
C VAL A 32 -8.09 16.87 -14.09
N ASN A 33 -9.39 17.14 -14.19
CA ASN A 33 -9.96 17.92 -15.27
C ASN A 33 -9.46 19.38 -15.28
N ARG A 34 -9.32 20.01 -14.11
CA ARG A 34 -8.74 21.37 -14.00
C ARG A 34 -7.27 21.42 -14.42
N ALA A 35 -6.55 20.32 -14.26
CA ALA A 35 -5.19 20.20 -14.75
C ALA A 35 -5.09 19.96 -16.28
N GLY A 36 -6.24 19.87 -16.98
CA GLY A 36 -6.31 19.68 -18.43
C GLY A 36 -6.24 18.23 -18.88
N TYR A 37 -6.45 17.26 -17.97
CA TYR A 37 -6.47 15.83 -18.26
C TYR A 37 -7.88 15.26 -18.14
N ASN A 38 -8.13 14.16 -18.82
CA ASN A 38 -9.34 13.37 -18.67
C ASN A 38 -9.08 12.24 -17.67
N LEU A 39 -10.02 12.04 -16.73
CA LEU A 39 -10.01 10.90 -15.83
C LEU A 39 -10.74 9.74 -16.51
N ASP A 40 -10.03 8.65 -16.74
CA ASP A 40 -10.58 7.46 -17.38
C ASP A 40 -11.20 6.52 -16.33
N ASN A 41 -10.40 6.18 -15.29
CA ASN A 41 -10.80 5.26 -14.23
C ASN A 41 -10.30 5.68 -12.86
N VAL A 42 -10.94 5.16 -11.81
CA VAL A 42 -10.51 5.29 -10.41
C VAL A 42 -10.25 3.88 -9.87
N TRP A 43 -9.09 3.70 -9.28
CA TRP A 43 -8.66 2.43 -8.72
C TRP A 43 -8.46 2.51 -7.22
N LEU A 44 -8.73 1.40 -6.53
CA LEU A 44 -8.29 1.27 -5.14
C LEU A 44 -6.76 1.18 -5.12
N LYS A 45 -6.12 2.05 -4.37
CA LYS A 45 -4.66 2.17 -4.27
C LYS A 45 -3.98 0.84 -3.98
N THR A 46 -4.46 0.11 -2.98
CA THR A 46 -3.89 -1.17 -2.56
C THR A 46 -4.02 -2.27 -3.62
N LEU A 47 -5.11 -2.28 -4.41
CA LEU A 47 -5.23 -3.20 -5.54
C LEU A 47 -4.22 -2.92 -6.65
N ALA A 48 -3.95 -1.64 -6.93
CA ALA A 48 -2.90 -1.27 -7.87
C ALA A 48 -1.53 -1.74 -7.37
N GLN A 49 -1.23 -1.51 -6.09
CA GLN A 49 0.03 -1.92 -5.47
C GLN A 49 0.25 -3.45 -5.53
N VAL A 50 -0.79 -4.24 -5.31
CA VAL A 50 -0.70 -5.72 -5.46
C VAL A 50 -0.13 -6.11 -6.81
N GLN A 51 -0.54 -5.44 -7.90
CA GLN A 51 -0.05 -5.77 -9.25
C GLN A 51 1.45 -5.49 -9.42
N SER A 52 2.02 -4.56 -8.65
CA SER A 52 3.42 -4.15 -8.78
C SER A 52 4.37 -4.80 -7.79
N VAL A 53 3.89 -5.21 -6.60
CA VAL A 53 4.79 -5.63 -5.51
C VAL A 53 4.56 -7.06 -5.02
N MET A 54 3.48 -7.74 -5.46
CA MET A 54 3.18 -9.10 -5.00
C MET A 54 3.35 -10.13 -6.11
N HIS A 55 3.96 -11.27 -5.76
CA HIS A 55 4.05 -12.43 -6.63
C HIS A 55 2.75 -13.25 -6.57
N LYS A 56 2.45 -13.98 -7.65
CA LYS A 56 1.23 -14.80 -7.75
C LYS A 56 1.12 -15.82 -6.61
N ASP A 57 2.22 -16.46 -6.26
CA ASP A 57 2.26 -17.47 -5.20
C ASP A 57 1.89 -16.85 -3.84
N GLU A 58 2.35 -15.64 -3.55
CA GLU A 58 2.00 -14.91 -2.32
C GLU A 58 0.50 -14.58 -2.26
N MET A 59 -0.08 -14.17 -3.39
CA MET A 59 -1.51 -13.90 -3.48
C MET A 59 -2.35 -15.15 -3.24
N GLU A 60 -1.92 -16.29 -3.78
CA GLU A 60 -2.62 -17.58 -3.62
C GLU A 60 -2.49 -18.14 -2.20
N MET A 61 -1.32 -18.01 -1.57
CA MET A 61 -1.06 -18.53 -0.22
C MET A 61 -1.74 -17.74 0.91
N GLY A 62 -2.32 -16.60 0.62
CA GLY A 62 -2.88 -15.67 1.61
C GLY A 62 -1.81 -14.74 2.21
N SER A 63 -1.94 -13.45 1.92
CA SER A 63 -0.95 -12.43 2.30
C SER A 63 -1.61 -11.12 2.69
N ILE A 64 -0.87 -10.32 3.43
CA ILE A 64 -1.28 -9.00 3.89
C ILE A 64 -0.38 -7.95 3.22
N LEU A 65 -0.97 -7.03 2.46
CA LEU A 65 -0.29 -5.84 1.98
C LEU A 65 -0.58 -4.69 2.94
N ILE A 66 0.46 -4.00 3.41
CA ILE A 66 0.37 -2.82 4.27
C ILE A 66 1.07 -1.66 3.58
N ASP A 67 0.31 -0.63 3.23
CA ASP A 67 0.82 0.60 2.65
C ASP A 67 0.96 1.68 3.72
N LEU A 68 2.18 1.95 4.11
CA LEU A 68 2.55 2.98 5.10
C LEU A 68 2.61 4.35 4.41
N GLY A 69 1.45 5.01 4.33
CA GLY A 69 1.31 6.34 3.74
C GLY A 69 1.67 7.49 4.71
N ALA A 70 1.55 8.71 4.23
CA ALA A 70 1.79 9.91 5.05
C ALA A 70 0.64 10.17 6.04
N GLY A 71 -0.61 10.14 5.58
CA GLY A 71 -1.80 10.44 6.40
C GLY A 71 -2.53 9.21 6.92
N SER A 72 -2.44 8.09 6.23
CA SER A 72 -3.10 6.83 6.55
C SER A 72 -2.19 5.65 6.31
N THR A 73 -2.53 4.54 6.94
CA THR A 73 -1.98 3.22 6.64
C THR A 73 -3.12 2.38 6.08
N ASP A 74 -2.94 1.93 4.83
CA ASP A 74 -3.97 1.19 4.11
C ASP A 74 -3.57 -0.28 3.99
N VAL A 75 -4.53 -1.17 4.18
CA VAL A 75 -4.27 -2.61 4.23
C VAL A 75 -5.19 -3.35 3.28
N LEU A 76 -4.66 -4.33 2.60
CA LEU A 76 -5.41 -5.30 1.80
C LEU A 76 -4.99 -6.71 2.19
N VAL A 77 -5.98 -7.54 2.48
CA VAL A 77 -5.78 -8.96 2.76
C VAL A 77 -6.26 -9.76 1.55
N LEU A 78 -5.38 -10.62 1.04
CA LEU A 78 -5.69 -11.54 -0.06
C LEU A 78 -5.69 -12.97 0.45
N ILE A 79 -6.63 -13.78 -0.03
CA ILE A 79 -6.70 -15.23 0.20
C ILE A 79 -7.14 -15.89 -1.10
N ASP A 80 -6.47 -16.95 -1.51
CA ASP A 80 -6.75 -17.66 -2.76
C ASP A 80 -6.73 -16.73 -4.01
N GLY A 81 -5.87 -15.72 -4.00
CA GLY A 81 -5.70 -14.75 -5.08
C GLY A 81 -6.76 -13.65 -5.13
N ALA A 82 -7.71 -13.62 -4.17
CA ALA A 82 -8.79 -12.65 -4.13
C ALA A 82 -8.72 -11.75 -2.89
N PRO A 83 -9.11 -10.46 -2.98
CA PRO A 83 -9.23 -9.58 -1.84
C PRO A 83 -10.40 -10.02 -0.95
N VAL A 84 -10.13 -10.20 0.35
CA VAL A 84 -11.15 -10.59 1.34
C VAL A 84 -11.40 -9.51 2.38
N CYS A 85 -10.43 -8.63 2.60
CA CYS A 85 -10.56 -7.52 3.53
C CYS A 85 -9.74 -6.33 3.04
N SER A 86 -10.34 -5.15 3.07
CA SER A 86 -9.66 -3.86 2.88
C SER A 86 -9.98 -2.94 4.05
N LEU A 87 -8.97 -2.28 4.59
CA LEU A 87 -9.12 -1.34 5.68
C LEU A 87 -8.15 -0.17 5.56
N SER A 88 -8.50 0.93 6.19
CA SER A 88 -7.66 2.13 6.27
C SER A 88 -7.63 2.61 7.70
N VAL A 89 -6.43 2.75 8.26
CA VAL A 89 -6.20 3.33 9.58
C VAL A 89 -5.76 4.78 9.37
N PRO A 90 -6.44 5.79 9.96
CA PRO A 90 -6.13 7.20 9.73
C PRO A 90 -4.91 7.69 10.52
N VAL A 91 -3.86 6.85 10.55
CA VAL A 91 -2.56 7.14 11.15
C VAL A 91 -1.45 6.76 10.17
N GLY A 92 -0.44 7.59 10.01
CA GLY A 92 0.66 7.38 9.08
C GLY A 92 1.88 8.24 9.40
N GLY A 93 2.80 8.39 8.46
CA GLY A 93 4.08 9.06 8.63
C GLY A 93 4.02 10.50 9.13
N ASN A 94 2.94 11.24 8.88
CA ASN A 94 2.74 12.59 9.39
C ASN A 94 2.59 12.62 10.92
N HIS A 95 2.03 11.56 11.51
CA HIS A 95 1.92 11.46 12.98
C HIS A 95 3.29 11.27 13.61
N VAL A 96 4.15 10.45 13.00
CA VAL A 96 5.57 10.32 13.40
C VAL A 96 6.29 11.68 13.33
N THR A 97 6.10 12.42 12.23
CA THR A 97 6.69 13.74 12.07
C THR A 97 6.19 14.73 13.11
N ASN A 98 4.90 14.68 13.43
CA ASN A 98 4.29 15.53 14.45
C ASN A 98 4.85 15.22 15.84
N ASP A 99 5.05 13.94 16.18
CA ASP A 99 5.64 13.54 17.45
C ASP A 99 7.08 14.08 17.60
N ILE A 100 7.90 13.98 16.55
CA ILE A 100 9.24 14.57 16.50
C ILE A 100 9.16 16.10 16.67
N SER A 101 8.24 16.74 15.94
CA SER A 101 8.03 18.19 15.99
C SER A 101 7.69 18.67 17.40
N ILE A 102 6.79 17.96 18.09
CA ILE A 102 6.35 18.29 19.46
C ILE A 102 7.50 18.06 20.46
N VAL A 103 8.10 16.88 20.45
CA VAL A 103 9.12 16.50 21.42
C VAL A 103 10.38 17.38 21.31
N LYS A 104 10.78 17.69 20.07
CA LYS A 104 11.97 18.52 19.82
C LYS A 104 11.66 20.03 19.74
N GLY A 105 10.39 20.42 19.74
CA GLY A 105 9.99 21.84 19.66
C GLY A 105 10.44 22.50 18.37
N ILE A 106 10.36 21.81 17.22
CA ILE A 106 10.81 22.26 15.90
C ILE A 106 9.65 22.27 14.92
N PRO A 107 9.70 23.09 13.83
CA PRO A 107 8.68 23.09 12.81
C PRO A 107 8.51 21.73 12.13
N PHE A 108 7.28 21.39 11.71
CA PHE A 108 6.94 20.15 11.04
C PHE A 108 7.86 19.85 9.84
N ALA A 109 8.14 20.84 8.99
CA ALA A 109 9.03 20.65 7.84
C ALA A 109 10.48 20.27 8.22
N VAL A 110 10.96 20.74 9.36
CA VAL A 110 12.29 20.38 9.90
C VAL A 110 12.25 18.96 10.45
N ALA A 111 11.21 18.63 11.21
CA ALA A 111 10.98 17.28 11.75
C ALA A 111 10.88 16.24 10.64
N GLU A 112 10.13 16.54 9.55
CA GLU A 112 10.00 15.66 8.38
C GLU A 112 11.35 15.39 7.72
N ARG A 113 12.15 16.43 7.50
CA ARG A 113 13.49 16.26 6.93
C ARG A 113 14.39 15.38 7.80
N ILE A 114 14.38 15.59 9.13
CA ILE A 114 15.16 14.78 10.08
C ILE A 114 14.67 13.34 10.08
N LYS A 115 13.35 13.11 10.07
CA LYS A 115 12.75 11.78 9.97
C LYS A 115 13.22 11.04 8.72
N VAL A 116 13.16 11.69 7.55
CA VAL A 116 13.55 11.09 6.27
C VAL A 116 15.05 10.80 6.18
N GLN A 117 15.89 11.69 6.73
CA GLN A 117 17.34 11.56 6.61
C GLN A 117 17.94 10.61 7.65
N SER A 118 17.39 10.55 8.86
CA SER A 118 18.02 9.90 10.00
C SER A 118 17.05 9.05 10.83
N GLY A 119 15.79 8.92 10.40
CA GLY A 119 14.77 8.15 11.11
C GLY A 119 15.08 6.66 11.15
N CYS A 120 14.90 6.09 12.34
CA CYS A 120 14.88 4.65 12.58
C CYS A 120 13.70 4.34 13.49
N CYS A 121 12.98 3.27 13.22
CA CYS A 121 11.82 2.89 14.03
C CYS A 121 12.03 1.63 14.88
N PHE A 122 13.23 1.05 14.88
CA PHE A 122 13.53 -0.10 15.72
C PHE A 122 14.95 0.00 16.30
N LEU A 123 15.01 0.25 17.60
CA LEU A 123 16.26 0.56 18.29
C LEU A 123 17.31 -0.55 18.16
N GLN A 124 16.88 -1.80 18.11
CA GLN A 124 17.77 -2.96 18.04
C GLN A 124 18.52 -3.10 16.69
N THR A 125 18.11 -2.37 15.66
CA THR A 125 18.80 -2.36 14.35
C THR A 125 19.91 -1.31 14.27
N LEU A 126 20.05 -0.45 15.27
CA LEU A 126 21.09 0.57 15.31
C LEU A 126 22.43 -0.03 15.76
N GLU A 127 23.31 -0.31 14.81
CA GLU A 127 24.67 -0.77 15.10
C GLU A 127 25.62 0.37 15.47
N ASN A 128 25.48 1.52 14.80
CA ASN A 128 26.30 2.70 15.03
C ASN A 128 25.42 3.93 15.28
N ILE A 129 25.52 4.50 16.47
CA ILE A 129 24.75 5.68 16.85
C ILE A 129 25.38 6.92 16.18
N GLN A 130 24.63 7.53 15.26
CA GLN A 130 25.05 8.75 14.58
C GLN A 130 24.56 9.99 15.32
N GLU A 131 25.38 11.03 15.34
CA GLU A 131 24.98 12.36 15.81
C GLU A 131 24.13 13.06 14.73
N ILE A 132 23.06 13.71 15.18
CA ILE A 132 22.11 14.44 14.35
C ILE A 132 22.11 15.89 14.83
N ILE A 133 22.33 16.83 13.91
CA ILE A 133 22.22 18.25 14.21
C ILE A 133 20.81 18.72 13.91
N ILE A 134 20.07 19.10 14.94
CA ILE A 134 18.77 19.74 14.83
C ILE A 134 19.00 21.24 14.68
N PRO A 135 18.59 21.86 13.56
CA PRO A 135 18.77 23.28 13.36
C PRO A 135 18.00 24.09 14.41
N GLY A 136 18.64 25.12 14.93
CA GLY A 136 18.00 26.04 15.87
C GLY A 136 16.85 26.81 15.20
N VAL A 137 15.78 27.05 15.95
CA VAL A 137 14.58 27.77 15.49
C VAL A 137 14.23 28.88 16.47
N GLY A 138 13.82 30.04 15.94
CA GLY A 138 13.37 31.16 16.77
C GLY A 138 14.48 31.75 17.66
N GLY A 139 15.73 31.78 17.17
CA GLY A 139 16.89 32.31 17.92
C GLY A 139 17.54 31.31 18.89
N ARG A 140 17.02 30.07 18.97
CA ARG A 140 17.69 29.00 19.72
C ARG A 140 18.92 28.48 18.96
N PRO A 141 20.01 28.12 19.65
CA PRO A 141 21.14 27.49 18.98
C PRO A 141 20.77 26.09 18.43
N PRO A 142 21.53 25.55 17.46
CA PRO A 142 21.38 24.16 17.06
C PRO A 142 21.60 23.22 18.26
N GLU A 143 20.80 22.14 18.29
CA GLU A 143 20.90 21.06 19.28
C GLU A 143 21.54 19.84 18.61
N VAL A 144 22.50 19.23 19.28
CA VAL A 144 23.04 17.92 18.89
C VAL A 144 22.25 16.84 19.62
N THR A 145 21.69 15.91 18.87
CA THR A 145 21.02 14.71 19.39
C THR A 145 21.62 13.47 18.72
N THR A 146 21.14 12.31 19.09
CA THR A 146 21.62 11.04 18.53
C THR A 146 20.47 10.25 17.90
N GLN A 147 20.80 9.33 17.00
CA GLN A 147 19.81 8.56 16.24
C GLN A 147 18.95 7.66 17.15
N ASP A 148 19.53 7.14 18.25
CA ASP A 148 18.80 6.36 19.24
C ASP A 148 17.74 7.19 19.98
N VAL A 149 18.05 8.45 20.34
CA VAL A 149 17.06 9.38 20.92
C VAL A 149 15.95 9.68 19.94
N LEU A 150 16.26 9.84 18.65
CA LEU A 150 15.24 10.01 17.62
C LEU A 150 14.39 8.74 17.46
N CYS A 151 15.02 7.57 17.50
CA CYS A 151 14.34 6.27 17.42
C CYS A 151 13.36 6.08 18.59
N GLN A 152 13.72 6.48 19.80
CA GLN A 152 12.82 6.43 20.97
C GLN A 152 11.54 7.27 20.82
N ILE A 153 11.57 8.30 19.96
CA ILE A 153 10.38 9.09 19.62
C ILE A 153 9.56 8.40 18.52
N ILE A 154 10.25 7.84 17.52
CA ILE A 154 9.63 7.27 16.32
C ILE A 154 9.02 5.90 16.59
N GLN A 155 9.76 5.00 17.24
CA GLN A 155 9.38 3.59 17.43
C GLN A 155 8.01 3.42 18.06
N PRO A 156 7.62 4.09 19.15
CA PRO A 156 6.30 3.90 19.77
C PRO A 156 5.14 4.24 18.83
N ARG A 157 5.34 5.22 17.94
CA ARG A 157 4.30 5.59 16.97
C ARG A 157 4.17 4.56 15.85
N VAL A 158 5.26 4.06 15.33
CA VAL A 158 5.22 3.04 14.27
C VAL A 158 4.70 1.71 14.83
N GLU A 159 5.08 1.37 16.07
CA GLU A 159 4.55 0.22 16.79
C GLU A 159 3.04 0.32 16.98
N GLU A 160 2.52 1.46 17.43
CA GLU A 160 1.07 1.72 17.53
C GLU A 160 0.36 1.55 16.18
N ILE A 161 0.94 2.02 15.08
CA ILE A 161 0.38 1.83 13.73
C ILE A 161 0.22 0.33 13.43
N PHE A 162 1.26 -0.46 13.66
CA PHE A 162 1.22 -1.90 13.40
C PHE A 162 0.26 -2.64 14.34
N GLU A 163 0.18 -2.24 15.62
CA GLU A 163 -0.77 -2.82 16.57
C GLU A 163 -2.24 -2.54 16.17
N LEU A 164 -2.54 -1.30 15.74
CA LEU A 164 -3.85 -0.94 15.21
C LEU A 164 -4.22 -1.76 13.97
N VAL A 165 -3.28 -1.87 13.02
CA VAL A 165 -3.46 -2.70 11.82
C VAL A 165 -3.70 -4.15 12.19
N ARG A 166 -2.89 -4.73 13.08
CA ARG A 166 -3.02 -6.10 13.56
C ARG A 166 -4.39 -6.34 14.20
N SER A 167 -4.82 -5.45 15.09
CA SER A 167 -6.11 -5.53 15.77
C SER A 167 -7.27 -5.54 14.76
N GLU A 168 -7.25 -4.63 13.78
CA GLU A 168 -8.28 -4.54 12.75
C GLU A 168 -8.34 -5.79 11.85
N ILE A 169 -7.19 -6.36 11.49
CA ILE A 169 -7.12 -7.60 10.71
C ILE A 169 -7.72 -8.76 11.49
N VAL A 170 -7.33 -8.93 12.76
CA VAL A 170 -7.85 -9.99 13.64
C VAL A 170 -9.38 -9.95 13.75
N HIS A 171 -9.95 -8.74 13.83
CA HIS A 171 -11.40 -8.58 13.93
C HIS A 171 -12.16 -8.86 12.64
N LYS A 172 -11.51 -8.69 11.46
CA LYS A 172 -12.20 -8.72 10.16
C LYS A 172 -11.87 -9.94 9.31
N THR A 173 -10.86 -10.71 9.69
CA THR A 173 -10.33 -11.79 8.85
C THR A 173 -10.06 -13.05 9.67
N ASP A 174 -10.28 -14.21 9.05
CA ASP A 174 -9.86 -15.49 9.63
C ASP A 174 -8.35 -15.70 9.44
N LEU A 175 -7.61 -15.49 10.52
CA LEU A 175 -6.13 -15.59 10.51
C LEU A 175 -5.62 -17.00 10.16
N HIS A 176 -6.42 -18.05 10.36
CA HIS A 176 -6.01 -19.43 10.03
C HIS A 176 -5.83 -19.66 8.52
N ARG A 177 -6.39 -18.76 7.69
CA ARG A 177 -6.27 -18.82 6.24
C ARG A 177 -5.10 -17.99 5.68
N LEU A 178 -4.33 -17.34 6.54
CA LEU A 178 -3.18 -16.52 6.15
C LEU A 178 -1.89 -17.29 6.34
N SER A 179 -1.00 -17.23 5.34
CA SER A 179 0.35 -17.81 5.43
C SER A 179 1.30 -17.05 6.35
N GLY A 180 0.85 -15.90 6.88
CA GLY A 180 1.67 -15.01 7.66
C GLY A 180 2.58 -14.09 6.85
N ASN A 181 2.50 -14.10 5.52
CA ASN A 181 3.28 -13.20 4.66
C ASN A 181 2.74 -11.77 4.74
N ILE A 182 3.64 -10.84 5.07
CA ILE A 182 3.34 -9.40 5.15
C ILE A 182 4.25 -8.65 4.20
N ILE A 183 3.65 -7.85 3.34
CA ILE A 183 4.34 -7.01 2.37
C ILE A 183 4.13 -5.55 2.77
N LEU A 184 5.23 -4.85 3.10
CA LEU A 184 5.24 -3.44 3.48
C LEU A 184 5.57 -2.59 2.26
N THR A 185 4.77 -1.58 1.97
CA THR A 185 4.98 -0.65 0.85
C THR A 185 4.62 0.79 1.26
N GLY A 186 4.74 1.72 0.32
CA GLY A 186 4.55 3.15 0.60
C GLY A 186 5.81 3.84 1.14
N GLY A 187 5.76 5.17 1.24
CA GLY A 187 6.91 5.97 1.67
C GLY A 187 7.38 5.69 3.09
N GLY A 188 6.47 5.28 4.00
CA GLY A 188 6.82 4.89 5.37
C GLY A 188 7.61 3.58 5.45
N ALA A 189 7.52 2.72 4.43
CA ALA A 189 8.28 1.48 4.35
C ALA A 189 9.79 1.69 4.07
N LEU A 190 10.20 2.92 3.72
CA LEU A 190 11.60 3.29 3.56
C LEU A 190 12.32 3.56 4.89
N MET A 191 11.57 3.60 6.01
CA MET A 191 12.17 3.88 7.32
C MET A 191 13.02 2.69 7.79
N SER A 192 14.22 2.99 8.27
CA SER A 192 15.13 1.97 8.82
C SER A 192 14.48 1.22 9.99
N GLY A 193 14.61 -0.10 10.03
CA GLY A 193 14.08 -0.96 11.09
C GLY A 193 12.58 -1.28 10.97
N VAL A 194 11.90 -0.85 9.89
CA VAL A 194 10.45 -1.05 9.72
C VAL A 194 10.07 -2.52 9.54
N VAL A 195 10.89 -3.30 8.85
CA VAL A 195 10.67 -4.74 8.64
C VAL A 195 10.81 -5.48 9.95
N GLU A 196 11.86 -5.23 10.70
CA GLU A 196 12.16 -5.87 11.96
C GLU A 196 11.12 -5.51 13.03
N LEU A 197 10.68 -4.25 13.07
CA LEU A 197 9.60 -3.84 13.97
C LEU A 197 8.28 -4.55 13.61
N ALA A 198 7.95 -4.63 12.32
CA ALA A 198 6.76 -5.38 11.87
C ALA A 198 6.86 -6.87 12.23
N GLN A 199 8.01 -7.51 12.03
CA GLN A 199 8.26 -8.90 12.45
C GLN A 199 8.00 -9.09 13.95
N ASN A 200 8.47 -8.15 14.76
CA ASN A 200 8.27 -8.16 16.20
C ASN A 200 6.79 -8.04 16.59
N VAL A 201 6.06 -7.04 16.04
CA VAL A 201 4.65 -6.79 16.37
C VAL A 201 3.73 -7.89 15.88
N PHE A 202 3.92 -8.38 14.65
CA PHE A 202 3.08 -9.42 14.07
C PHE A 202 3.47 -10.84 14.49
N GLY A 203 4.65 -11.02 15.09
CA GLY A 203 5.14 -12.33 15.55
C GLY A 203 5.46 -13.29 14.40
N THR A 204 5.89 -12.78 13.24
CA THR A 204 6.25 -13.58 12.05
C THR A 204 7.53 -13.04 11.43
N THR A 205 8.36 -13.93 10.91
CA THR A 205 9.56 -13.56 10.13
C THR A 205 9.26 -13.33 8.66
N ALA A 206 8.06 -13.68 8.19
CA ALA A 206 7.64 -13.56 6.79
C ALA A 206 7.18 -12.13 6.44
N VAL A 207 8.04 -11.15 6.73
CA VAL A 207 7.81 -9.73 6.40
C VAL A 207 8.88 -9.28 5.42
N ARG A 208 8.45 -8.60 4.35
CA ARG A 208 9.37 -8.03 3.35
C ARG A 208 8.90 -6.67 2.84
N LEU A 209 9.83 -5.94 2.24
CA LEU A 209 9.47 -4.74 1.48
C LEU A 209 8.82 -5.14 0.14
N GLY A 210 7.75 -4.44 -0.20
CA GLY A 210 7.09 -4.48 -1.50
C GLY A 210 7.74 -3.48 -2.43
N ILE A 211 8.73 -3.93 -3.19
CA ILE A 211 9.44 -3.12 -4.18
C ILE A 211 8.88 -3.49 -5.55
N PRO A 212 8.38 -2.52 -6.35
CA PRO A 212 7.87 -2.81 -7.68
C PRO A 212 8.98 -3.32 -8.59
N GLU A 213 8.62 -4.28 -9.45
CA GLU A 213 9.51 -4.69 -10.54
C GLU A 213 9.68 -3.54 -11.53
N SER A 214 10.89 -3.41 -12.07
CA SER A 214 11.19 -2.37 -13.05
C SER A 214 10.33 -2.55 -14.31
N LEU A 215 9.84 -1.44 -14.85
CA LEU A 215 9.14 -1.41 -16.15
C LEU A 215 10.11 -1.35 -17.34
N ASP A 216 11.35 -0.95 -17.09
CA ASP A 216 12.44 -0.84 -18.02
C ASP A 216 13.79 -1.06 -17.31
N ASP A 217 14.91 -0.86 -18.00
CA ASP A 217 16.27 -0.98 -17.45
C ASP A 217 16.62 0.16 -16.44
N ASN A 218 15.67 1.02 -16.10
CA ASN A 218 15.89 2.18 -15.23
C ASN A 218 15.44 1.87 -13.79
N ASP A 219 16.40 1.70 -12.90
CA ASP A 219 16.16 1.38 -11.48
C ASP A 219 15.58 2.52 -10.64
N ASN A 220 15.40 3.72 -11.21
CA ASN A 220 14.95 4.91 -10.47
C ASN A 220 13.58 4.77 -9.81
N TYR A 221 12.75 3.82 -10.25
CA TYR A 221 11.38 3.59 -9.73
C TYR A 221 11.26 2.32 -8.90
N ARG A 222 12.38 1.62 -8.62
CA ARG A 222 12.41 0.41 -7.79
C ARG A 222 12.44 0.76 -6.31
N SER A 223 11.36 1.37 -5.84
CA SER A 223 11.23 1.78 -4.44
C SER A 223 9.78 1.64 -3.98
N PRO A 224 9.51 1.30 -2.71
CA PRO A 224 8.16 1.09 -2.19
C PRO A 224 7.21 2.26 -2.38
N ASP A 225 7.69 3.50 -2.40
CA ASP A 225 6.89 4.71 -2.61
C ASP A 225 6.34 4.84 -4.04
N PHE A 226 6.91 4.13 -5.02
CA PHE A 226 6.40 4.09 -6.39
C PHE A 226 5.40 2.94 -6.65
N ALA A 227 5.13 2.07 -5.67
CA ALA A 227 4.29 0.90 -5.85
C ALA A 227 2.92 1.20 -6.46
N THR A 228 2.26 2.28 -6.04
CA THR A 228 0.95 2.69 -6.56
C THR A 228 1.04 3.10 -8.04
N VAL A 229 1.98 3.94 -8.40
CA VAL A 229 2.11 4.47 -9.77
C VAL A 229 2.45 3.34 -10.75
N ILE A 230 3.42 2.51 -10.40
CA ILE A 230 3.81 1.34 -11.21
C ILE A 230 2.63 0.37 -11.35
N GLY A 231 1.91 0.10 -10.26
CA GLY A 231 0.76 -0.78 -10.26
C GLY A 231 -0.38 -0.28 -11.14
N LEU A 232 -0.65 1.03 -11.16
CA LEU A 232 -1.63 1.64 -12.07
C LEU A 232 -1.24 1.45 -13.53
N VAL A 233 0.02 1.69 -13.88
CA VAL A 233 0.52 1.50 -15.26
C VAL A 233 0.42 0.03 -15.68
N GLN A 234 0.83 -0.90 -14.81
CA GLN A 234 0.74 -2.34 -15.09
C GLN A 234 -0.71 -2.82 -15.24
N SER A 235 -1.61 -2.34 -14.39
CA SER A 235 -3.04 -2.67 -14.46
C SER A 235 -3.66 -2.20 -15.77
N GLN A 236 -3.34 -0.98 -16.20
CA GLN A 236 -3.84 -0.43 -17.45
C GLN A 236 -3.30 -1.20 -18.67
N LYS A 237 -2.02 -1.57 -18.66
CA LYS A 237 -1.41 -2.41 -19.71
C LYS A 237 -2.12 -3.76 -19.81
N LYS A 238 -2.44 -4.39 -18.68
CA LYS A 238 -3.14 -5.67 -18.65
C LYS A 238 -4.54 -5.55 -19.27
N GLN A 239 -5.33 -4.56 -18.87
CA GLN A 239 -6.65 -4.30 -19.45
C GLN A 239 -6.60 -4.05 -20.96
N TYR A 240 -5.62 -3.25 -21.41
CA TYR A 240 -5.45 -2.98 -22.84
C TYR A 240 -5.18 -4.27 -23.63
N LEU A 241 -4.26 -5.12 -23.16
CA LEU A 241 -3.95 -6.40 -23.80
C LEU A 241 -5.15 -7.36 -23.80
N GLU A 242 -5.90 -7.44 -22.71
CA GLU A 242 -7.13 -8.25 -22.64
C GLU A 242 -8.20 -7.76 -23.61
N SER A 243 -8.35 -6.45 -23.77
CA SER A 243 -9.28 -5.85 -24.75
C SER A 243 -8.87 -6.12 -26.20
N GLU A 244 -7.57 -6.04 -26.52
CA GLU A 244 -7.07 -6.37 -27.85
C GLU A 244 -7.28 -7.86 -28.19
N VAL A 245 -7.01 -8.75 -27.24
CA VAL A 245 -7.25 -10.18 -27.41
C VAL A 245 -8.74 -10.42 -27.65
N LYS A 246 -9.63 -9.83 -26.85
CA LYS A 246 -11.08 -9.94 -27.02
C LYS A 246 -11.54 -9.43 -28.39
N ASN A 247 -11.03 -8.31 -28.85
CA ASN A 247 -11.36 -7.74 -30.15
C ASN A 247 -10.87 -8.61 -31.32
N ARG A 248 -9.70 -9.26 -31.21
CA ARG A 248 -9.20 -10.21 -32.22
C ARG A 248 -10.09 -11.45 -32.33
N TYR A 249 -10.59 -11.98 -31.21
CA TYR A 249 -11.53 -13.11 -31.21
C TYR A 249 -12.91 -12.73 -31.81
N VAL A 250 -13.39 -11.52 -31.56
CA VAL A 250 -14.64 -11.02 -32.17
C VAL A 250 -14.49 -10.82 -33.68
N SER A 251 -13.32 -10.38 -34.15
CA SER A 251 -13.06 -10.19 -35.59
C SER A 251 -12.83 -11.50 -36.37
N SER A 252 -12.50 -12.61 -35.69
CA SER A 252 -12.29 -13.92 -36.32
C SER A 252 -13.55 -14.75 -36.52
N GLY A 253 -14.75 -14.22 -36.24
CA GLY A 253 -16.02 -14.78 -36.68
C GLY A 253 -16.56 -15.98 -35.89
N GLU A 254 -15.98 -16.35 -34.75
CA GLU A 254 -16.59 -17.31 -33.84
C GLU A 254 -17.68 -16.65 -32.99
N LYS A 255 -18.96 -16.85 -33.40
CA LYS A 255 -20.11 -16.50 -32.58
C LYS A 255 -20.10 -17.36 -31.30
N LYS A 256 -19.61 -16.82 -30.21
CA LYS A 256 -20.00 -17.30 -28.88
C LYS A 256 -21.17 -16.45 -28.39
N GLU A 257 -22.26 -17.14 -27.98
CA GLU A 257 -23.39 -16.48 -27.31
C GLU A 257 -22.87 -15.63 -26.14
N ASN A 258 -23.04 -14.32 -26.30
CA ASN A 258 -22.56 -13.36 -25.31
C ASN A 258 -23.54 -13.32 -24.13
N ILE A 259 -23.10 -13.75 -22.98
CA ILE A 259 -23.57 -13.16 -21.73
C ILE A 259 -22.90 -11.79 -21.67
N SER A 260 -23.56 -10.77 -22.17
CA SER A 260 -23.10 -9.39 -22.13
C SER A 260 -23.45 -8.84 -20.74
N PHE A 261 -22.49 -8.80 -19.84
CA PHE A 261 -22.57 -7.87 -18.73
C PHE A 261 -22.42 -6.46 -19.32
N THR A 262 -23.31 -5.55 -18.92
CA THR A 262 -23.18 -4.13 -19.29
C THR A 262 -21.93 -3.56 -18.63
N GLN A 263 -21.32 -2.53 -19.24
CA GLN A 263 -20.12 -1.88 -18.72
C GLN A 263 -20.31 -1.37 -17.27
N GLU A 264 -21.56 -1.06 -16.88
CA GLU A 264 -21.95 -0.69 -15.52
C GLU A 264 -21.87 -1.87 -14.52
N GLU A 265 -22.19 -3.09 -14.97
CA GLU A 265 -22.13 -4.29 -14.13
C GLU A 265 -20.69 -4.78 -13.94
N ILE A 266 -19.80 -4.59 -14.91
CA ILE A 266 -18.37 -4.91 -14.80
C ILE A 266 -17.65 -3.91 -13.85
N ASN A 267 -18.07 -2.65 -13.83
CA ASN A 267 -17.51 -1.62 -12.94
C ASN A 267 -17.96 -1.75 -11.49
N LEU A 268 -18.86 -2.67 -11.17
CA LEU A 268 -19.35 -2.99 -9.82
C LEU A 268 -18.63 -4.21 -9.20
N ILE A 269 -17.76 -4.91 -9.97
CA ILE A 269 -17.16 -6.20 -9.57
C ILE A 269 -15.63 -6.08 -9.31
N ILE A 270 -15.10 -4.87 -9.08
CA ILE A 270 -13.68 -4.70 -8.72
C ILE A 270 -13.57 -4.12 -7.32
#